data_d690f06399b5deef7c827fa02a9e9aa2
#
_entry.id   d690f06399b5deef7c827fa02a9e9aa2
#
_cell.length_a   1.000
_cell.length_b   1.000
_cell.length_c   1.000
_cell.angle_alpha   90.00
_cell.angle_beta   90.00
_cell.angle_gamma   90.00
#
_symmetry.space_group_name_H-M   'P 1'
#
loop_
_entity.id
_entity.type
_entity.pdbx_description
1 polymer ?
#
loop_
_entity_poly.entity_id
_entity_poly.type
_entity_poly.pdbx_seq_one_letter_code
_entity_poly.pdbx_strand_id
1 'polypeptide(L)'
;FLADLISYKRILEQRNALLKMNYKKPKLDMGVLEIYDEKIIDLGNIIHEKRKLFIDIYKKIFKSYYVLISENKESVEINFKSQLNNNNYKDLIKDSLERDLIFQFTTQGPHKDDLELLLNGYQIKKFGSQGQQKSLLISLKLAQYEFLKKKLDIKPIVLLDDIFDKLDQKRVEL
;
A
#
# COMPACT_ATOMS: atom_id res chain seq x y z
N PHE A 1 5.55 -2.47 13.62
CA PHE A 1 4.71 -2.10 12.47
C PHE A 1 3.24 -2.48 12.65
N LEU A 2 2.93 -3.74 13.04
CA LEU A 2 1.54 -4.15 13.27
C LEU A 2 0.87 -3.34 14.38
N ALA A 3 1.58 -3.11 15.48
CA ALA A 3 1.09 -2.27 16.58
C ALA A 3 0.79 -0.84 16.12
N ASP A 4 1.65 -0.24 15.28
CA ASP A 4 1.43 1.11 14.75
C ASP A 4 0.17 1.16 13.87
N LEU A 5 -0.04 0.13 13.02
CA LEU A 5 -1.24 0.03 12.18
C LEU A 5 -2.52 -0.11 13.01
N ILE A 6 -2.51 -0.92 14.06
CA ILE A 6 -3.66 -1.10 14.96
C ILE A 6 -3.96 0.22 15.69
N SER A 7 -2.93 0.88 16.22
CA SER A 7 -3.07 2.16 16.91
C SER A 7 -3.58 3.24 15.96
N TYR A 8 -3.01 3.35 14.76
CA TYR A 8 -3.45 4.28 13.72
C TYR A 8 -4.93 4.07 13.36
N LYS A 9 -5.33 2.82 13.11
CA LYS A 9 -6.72 2.49 12.78
C LYS A 9 -7.66 2.92 13.90
N ARG A 10 -7.32 2.65 15.17
CA ARG A 10 -8.13 3.05 16.33
C ARG A 10 -8.28 4.57 16.42
N ILE A 11 -7.20 5.33 16.27
CA ILE A 11 -7.24 6.80 16.32
C ILE A 11 -8.05 7.35 15.14
N LEU A 12 -7.87 6.79 13.94
CA LEU A 12 -8.64 7.15 12.75
C LEU A 12 -10.15 6.96 12.97
N GLU A 13 -10.57 5.85 13.56
CA GLU A 13 -11.97 5.56 13.89
C GLU A 13 -12.52 6.57 14.91
N GLN A 14 -11.74 6.93 15.92
CA GLN A 14 -12.13 7.92 16.95
C GLN A 14 -12.26 9.32 16.33
N ARG A 15 -11.29 9.75 15.51
CA ARG A 15 -11.36 11.01 14.76
C ARG A 15 -12.61 11.05 13.87
N ASN A 16 -12.86 9.99 13.10
CA ASN A 16 -14.05 9.90 12.23
C ASN A 16 -15.37 9.93 13.02
N ALA A 17 -15.40 9.37 14.22
CA ALA A 17 -16.57 9.45 15.09
C ALA A 17 -16.87 10.90 15.51
N LEU A 18 -15.84 11.69 15.84
CA LEU A 18 -16.00 13.14 16.14
C LEU A 18 -16.51 13.92 14.94
N LEU A 19 -15.95 13.68 13.74
CA LEU A 19 -16.42 14.33 12.52
C LEU A 19 -17.91 14.03 12.24
N LYS A 20 -18.35 12.79 12.45
CA LYS A 20 -19.75 12.38 12.32
C LYS A 20 -20.67 13.04 13.37
N MET A 21 -20.18 13.21 14.60
CA MET A 21 -20.96 13.84 15.66
C MET A 21 -21.20 15.33 15.36
N ASN A 22 -20.24 16.03 14.77
CA ASN A 22 -20.36 17.43 14.40
C ASN A 22 -21.48 17.67 13.38
N TYR A 23 -21.72 16.74 12.48
CA TYR A 23 -22.81 16.84 11.51
C TYR A 23 -24.19 16.89 12.17
N LYS A 24 -24.37 16.15 13.27
CA LYS A 24 -25.65 16.08 14.00
C LYS A 24 -25.86 17.23 14.99
N LYS A 25 -24.78 17.73 15.58
CA LYS A 25 -24.74 18.85 16.51
C LYS A 25 -23.49 19.65 16.24
N PRO A 26 -23.58 20.88 15.65
CA PRO A 26 -22.42 21.70 15.33
C PRO A 26 -21.77 22.26 16.61
N LYS A 27 -21.12 21.41 17.34
CA LYS A 27 -20.27 21.69 18.51
C LYS A 27 -19.07 20.74 18.47
N LEU A 28 -18.27 20.84 17.40
CA LEU A 28 -17.00 20.15 17.36
C LEU A 28 -16.09 20.77 18.42
N ASP A 29 -15.65 19.95 19.34
CA ASP A 29 -14.58 20.35 20.25
C ASP A 29 -13.26 20.29 19.47
N MET A 30 -12.81 21.46 19.01
CA MET A 30 -11.58 21.57 18.23
C MET A 30 -10.35 21.11 19.01
N GLY A 31 -10.33 21.30 20.34
CA GLY A 31 -9.21 20.83 21.17
C GLY A 31 -9.13 19.31 21.21
N VAL A 32 -10.27 18.62 21.28
CA VAL A 32 -10.30 17.16 21.21
C VAL A 32 -9.90 16.66 19.82
N LEU A 33 -10.34 17.34 18.75
CA LEU A 33 -9.95 16.98 17.39
C LEU A 33 -8.43 17.11 17.17
N GLU A 34 -7.84 18.21 17.66
CA GLU A 34 -6.38 18.45 17.58
C GLU A 34 -5.57 17.32 18.23
N ILE A 35 -6.03 16.80 19.39
CA ILE A 35 -5.36 15.65 20.04
C ILE A 35 -5.35 14.42 19.16
N TYR A 36 -6.44 14.15 18.43
CA TYR A 36 -6.48 13.03 17.48
C TYR A 36 -5.66 13.33 16.22
N ASP A 37 -5.64 14.57 15.77
CA ASP A 37 -4.84 15.00 14.62
C ASP A 37 -3.34 14.81 14.88
N GLU A 38 -2.83 15.25 16.03
CA GLU A 38 -1.43 15.00 16.43
C GLU A 38 -1.08 13.51 16.42
N LYS A 39 -1.91 12.67 17.06
CA LYS A 39 -1.65 11.23 17.14
C LYS A 39 -1.70 10.56 15.77
N ILE A 40 -2.63 10.95 14.89
CA ILE A 40 -2.76 10.37 13.56
C ILE A 40 -1.60 10.80 12.67
N ILE A 41 -1.09 12.02 12.83
CA ILE A 41 0.07 12.54 12.11
C ILE A 41 1.33 11.75 12.50
N ASP A 42 1.60 11.58 13.78
CA ASP A 42 2.78 10.86 14.27
C ASP A 42 2.78 9.40 13.78
N LEU A 43 1.69 8.69 14.02
CA LEU A 43 1.56 7.30 13.59
C LEU A 43 1.57 7.16 12.06
N GLY A 44 0.95 8.10 11.36
CA GLY A 44 0.89 8.10 9.91
C GLY A 44 2.26 8.29 9.26
N ASN A 45 3.08 9.19 9.79
CA ASN A 45 4.46 9.37 9.33
C ASN A 45 5.30 8.10 9.55
N ILE A 46 5.18 7.48 10.73
CA ILE A 46 5.87 6.21 11.03
C ILE A 46 5.46 5.11 10.04
N ILE A 47 4.18 4.99 9.74
CA ILE A 47 3.65 3.98 8.81
C ILE A 47 4.15 4.25 7.39
N HIS A 48 4.08 5.51 6.95
CA HIS A 48 4.53 5.93 5.62
C HIS A 48 6.00 5.58 5.40
N GLU A 49 6.89 5.98 6.31
CA GLU A 49 8.33 5.69 6.21
C GLU A 49 8.61 4.19 6.17
N LYS A 50 7.96 3.41 7.04
CA LYS A 50 8.12 1.95 7.05
C LYS A 50 7.64 1.30 5.75
N ARG A 51 6.53 1.78 5.17
CA ARG A 51 6.04 1.31 3.86
C ARG A 51 6.99 1.66 2.73
N LYS A 52 7.48 2.89 2.69
CA LYS A 52 8.44 3.37 1.69
C LYS A 52 9.71 2.51 1.68
N LEU A 53 10.31 2.32 2.85
CA LEU A 53 11.51 1.47 3.00
C LEU A 53 11.24 0.03 2.55
N PHE A 54 10.11 -0.55 2.94
CA PHE A 54 9.72 -1.88 2.51
C PHE A 54 9.60 -1.97 0.98
N ILE A 55 8.87 -1.03 0.37
CA ILE A 55 8.60 -1.06 -1.06
C ILE A 55 9.89 -0.84 -1.86
N ASP A 56 10.81 0.01 -1.39
CA ASP A 56 12.10 0.25 -2.06
C ASP A 56 12.99 -1.00 -2.12
N ILE A 57 12.91 -1.87 -1.12
CA ILE A 57 13.57 -3.17 -1.12
C ILE A 57 12.80 -4.15 -1.99
N TYR A 58 11.51 -4.25 -1.77
CA TYR A 58 10.63 -5.24 -2.38
C TYR A 58 10.54 -5.11 -3.90
N LYS A 59 10.45 -3.88 -4.42
CA LYS A 59 10.37 -3.62 -5.87
C LYS A 59 11.59 -4.14 -6.64
N LYS A 60 12.79 -4.13 -6.02
CA LYS A 60 14.03 -4.65 -6.65
C LYS A 60 13.96 -6.18 -6.77
N ILE A 61 13.54 -6.85 -5.69
CA ILE A 61 13.39 -8.32 -5.67
C ILE A 61 12.29 -8.73 -6.66
N PHE A 62 11.15 -8.05 -6.62
CA PHE A 62 10.04 -8.30 -7.53
C PHE A 62 10.46 -8.17 -9.01
N LYS A 63 11.16 -7.08 -9.35
CA LYS A 63 11.63 -6.85 -10.72
C LYS A 63 12.54 -7.97 -11.20
N SER A 64 13.45 -8.48 -10.37
CA SER A 64 14.34 -9.58 -10.76
C SER A 64 13.57 -10.86 -11.09
N TYR A 65 12.55 -11.22 -10.31
CA TYR A 65 11.71 -12.39 -10.60
C TYR A 65 10.84 -12.17 -11.86
N TYR A 66 10.30 -10.96 -12.04
CA TYR A 66 9.48 -10.69 -13.22
C TYR A 66 10.32 -10.75 -14.51
N VAL A 67 11.51 -10.19 -14.49
CA VAL A 67 12.48 -10.27 -15.63
C VAL A 67 12.77 -11.72 -15.97
N LEU A 68 13.00 -12.58 -14.97
CA LEU A 68 13.23 -14.00 -15.17
C LEU A 68 12.03 -14.67 -15.86
N ILE A 69 10.81 -14.49 -15.30
CA ILE A 69 9.59 -15.14 -15.82
C ILE A 69 9.17 -14.59 -17.19
N SER A 70 9.42 -13.31 -17.47
CA SER A 70 9.08 -12.68 -18.77
C SER A 70 10.18 -12.82 -19.81
N GLU A 71 11.29 -13.50 -19.50
CA GLU A 71 12.49 -13.57 -20.37
C GLU A 71 12.99 -12.17 -20.78
N ASN A 72 12.88 -11.19 -19.88
CA ASN A 72 13.25 -9.79 -20.12
C ASN A 72 12.51 -9.11 -21.31
N LYS A 73 11.37 -9.62 -21.72
CA LYS A 73 10.57 -9.09 -22.83
C LYS A 73 9.68 -7.92 -22.42
N GLU A 74 9.47 -7.75 -21.12
CA GLU A 74 8.48 -6.83 -20.57
C GLU A 74 9.09 -6.03 -19.42
N SER A 75 8.78 -4.73 -19.35
CA SER A 75 9.19 -3.87 -18.25
C SER A 75 8.07 -3.78 -17.21
N VAL A 76 8.42 -4.04 -15.94
CA VAL A 76 7.46 -3.97 -14.83
C VAL A 76 7.91 -2.95 -13.78
N GLU A 77 6.92 -2.22 -13.22
CA GLU A 77 7.16 -1.23 -12.18
C GLU A 77 6.13 -1.35 -11.07
N ILE A 78 6.57 -1.07 -9.84
CA ILE A 78 5.71 -0.86 -8.66
C ILE A 78 5.86 0.59 -8.24
N ASN A 79 4.76 1.34 -8.30
CA ASN A 79 4.69 2.72 -7.83
C ASN A 79 3.90 2.79 -6.52
N PHE A 80 4.54 3.28 -5.48
CA PHE A 80 3.88 3.55 -4.21
C PHE A 80 3.14 4.89 -4.29
N LYS A 81 1.81 4.84 -4.37
CA LYS A 81 0.93 6.00 -4.37
C LYS A 81 0.58 6.39 -2.95
N SER A 82 1.18 7.44 -2.46
CA SER A 82 0.86 8.03 -1.16
C SER A 82 0.79 9.54 -1.27
N GLN A 83 -0.16 10.13 -0.57
CA GLN A 83 -0.27 11.59 -0.45
C GLN A 83 0.92 12.19 0.30
N LEU A 84 1.55 11.39 1.17
CA LEU A 84 2.70 11.79 1.97
C LEU A 84 4.03 11.75 1.19
N ASN A 85 4.07 11.25 -0.04
CA ASN A 85 5.31 11.21 -0.82
C ASN A 85 5.93 12.60 -1.04
N ASN A 86 5.08 13.62 -1.23
CA ASN A 86 5.50 14.97 -1.58
C ASN A 86 4.90 16.04 -0.67
N ASN A 87 4.18 15.67 0.39
CA ASN A 87 3.48 16.62 1.25
C ASN A 87 3.74 16.28 2.72
N ASN A 88 3.74 17.33 3.55
CA ASN A 88 3.74 17.17 4.99
C ASN A 88 2.37 16.70 5.47
N TYR A 89 2.32 15.68 6.32
CA TYR A 89 1.04 15.10 6.74
C TYR A 89 0.23 16.07 7.62
N LYS A 90 0.90 16.88 8.43
CA LYS A 90 0.25 17.91 9.25
C LYS A 90 -0.49 18.93 8.38
N ASP A 91 0.13 19.37 7.29
CA ASP A 91 -0.49 20.32 6.36
C ASP A 91 -1.67 19.66 5.64
N LEU A 92 -1.51 18.41 5.19
CA LEU A 92 -2.61 17.66 4.57
C LEU A 92 -3.84 17.54 5.48
N ILE A 93 -3.65 17.23 6.77
CA ILE A 93 -4.75 17.11 7.73
C ILE A 93 -5.43 18.47 7.93
N LYS A 94 -4.64 19.55 8.07
CA LYS A 94 -5.16 20.91 8.23
C LYS A 94 -5.96 21.35 7.01
N ASP A 95 -5.41 21.17 5.82
CA ASP A 95 -6.02 21.63 4.57
C ASP A 95 -7.25 20.81 4.18
N SER A 96 -7.34 19.57 4.68
CA SER A 96 -8.49 18.71 4.40
C SER A 96 -9.65 18.86 5.40
N LEU A 97 -9.52 19.65 6.45
CA LEU A 97 -10.50 19.69 7.55
C LEU A 97 -11.93 20.00 7.08
N GLU A 98 -12.13 21.00 6.25
CA GLU A 98 -13.46 21.35 5.72
C GLU A 98 -14.06 20.16 4.94
N ARG A 99 -13.26 19.51 4.10
CA ARG A 99 -13.68 18.34 3.34
C ARG A 99 -13.98 17.15 4.24
N ASP A 100 -13.17 16.92 5.28
CA ASP A 100 -13.36 15.86 6.26
C ASP A 100 -14.67 16.04 7.03
N LEU A 101 -15.03 17.29 7.36
CA LEU A 101 -16.31 17.65 7.99
C LEU A 101 -17.51 17.35 7.09
N ILE A 102 -17.41 17.69 5.79
CA ILE A 102 -18.47 17.41 4.80
C ILE A 102 -18.65 15.90 4.62
N PHE A 103 -17.55 15.16 4.41
CA PHE A 103 -17.59 13.72 4.18
C PHE A 103 -17.74 12.88 5.46
N GLN A 104 -17.58 13.49 6.63
CA GLN A 104 -17.68 12.85 7.94
C GLN A 104 -16.62 11.75 8.16
N PHE A 105 -15.50 11.81 7.46
CA PHE A 105 -14.34 10.94 7.63
C PHE A 105 -13.06 11.60 7.15
N THR A 106 -11.94 11.10 7.64
CA THR A 106 -10.59 11.56 7.27
C THR A 106 -10.29 11.19 5.82
N THR A 107 -10.04 12.19 4.98
CA THR A 107 -9.83 12.02 3.53
C THR A 107 -8.35 11.89 3.13
N GLN A 108 -7.43 12.22 4.04
CA GLN A 108 -5.98 12.23 3.79
C GLN A 108 -5.25 11.29 4.73
N GLY A 109 -4.17 10.66 4.26
CA GLY A 109 -3.25 9.87 5.09
C GLY A 109 -2.97 8.46 4.60
N PRO A 110 -2.16 7.68 5.33
CA PRO A 110 -1.69 6.36 4.93
C PRO A 110 -2.78 5.30 4.68
N HIS A 111 -3.98 5.51 5.20
CA HIS A 111 -5.13 4.64 4.89
C HIS A 111 -5.67 4.80 3.47
N LYS A 112 -5.17 5.78 2.72
CA LYS A 112 -5.44 6.03 1.29
C LYS A 112 -4.29 5.60 0.38
N ASP A 113 -3.19 5.10 0.95
CA ASP A 113 -2.08 4.60 0.16
C ASP A 113 -2.50 3.43 -0.73
N ASP A 114 -1.89 3.35 -1.91
CA ASP A 114 -2.11 2.27 -2.87
C ASP A 114 -0.80 1.89 -3.58
N LEU A 115 -0.78 0.72 -4.19
CA LEU A 115 0.29 0.25 -5.05
C LEU A 115 -0.21 0.17 -6.49
N GLU A 116 0.40 0.97 -7.35
CA GLU A 116 0.15 0.91 -8.77
C GLU A 116 1.17 -0.02 -9.44
N LEU A 117 0.66 -1.04 -10.12
CA LEU A 117 1.47 -2.00 -10.86
C LEU A 117 1.36 -1.70 -12.36
N LEU A 118 2.51 -1.36 -12.95
CA LEU A 118 2.61 -1.03 -14.37
C LEU A 118 3.36 -2.12 -15.12
N LEU A 119 2.92 -2.38 -16.35
CA LEU A 119 3.57 -3.20 -17.34
C LEU A 119 3.75 -2.37 -18.61
N ASN A 120 5.00 -2.18 -19.04
CA ASN A 120 5.33 -1.32 -20.17
C ASN A 120 4.67 0.08 -20.08
N GLY A 121 4.59 0.64 -18.87
CA GLY A 121 3.97 1.94 -18.59
C GLY A 121 2.45 1.95 -18.44
N TYR A 122 1.76 0.81 -18.64
CA TYR A 122 0.31 0.71 -18.53
C TYR A 122 -0.12 -0.08 -17.28
N GLN A 123 -1.27 0.28 -16.69
CA GLN A 123 -1.80 -0.44 -15.54
C GLN A 123 -2.14 -1.89 -15.91
N ILE A 124 -1.43 -2.84 -15.34
CA ILE A 124 -1.58 -4.26 -15.67
C ILE A 124 -2.99 -4.79 -15.37
N LYS A 125 -3.65 -4.27 -14.33
CA LYS A 125 -5.01 -4.65 -13.98
C LYS A 125 -6.02 -4.37 -15.10
N LYS A 126 -5.78 -3.33 -15.91
CA LYS A 126 -6.69 -2.91 -16.99
C LYS A 126 -6.28 -3.46 -18.35
N PHE A 127 -4.99 -3.54 -18.61
CA PHE A 127 -4.46 -3.79 -19.95
C PHE A 127 -3.63 -5.06 -20.08
N GLY A 128 -3.29 -5.70 -18.95
CA GLY A 128 -2.49 -6.92 -18.98
C GLY A 128 -3.31 -8.15 -19.43
N SER A 129 -2.71 -8.97 -20.29
CA SER A 129 -3.25 -10.29 -20.62
C SER A 129 -3.32 -11.19 -19.38
N GLN A 130 -4.12 -12.26 -19.44
CA GLN A 130 -4.23 -13.21 -18.32
C GLN A 130 -2.87 -13.84 -17.96
N GLY A 131 -2.04 -14.18 -18.95
CA GLY A 131 -0.69 -14.68 -18.73
C GLY A 131 0.23 -13.67 -18.06
N GLN A 132 0.18 -12.41 -18.47
CA GLN A 132 0.94 -11.31 -17.84
C GLN A 132 0.51 -11.07 -16.38
N GLN A 133 -0.80 -11.08 -16.11
CA GLN A 133 -1.31 -10.93 -14.73
C GLN A 133 -0.89 -12.11 -13.84
N LYS A 134 -0.88 -13.35 -14.36
CA LYS A 134 -0.36 -14.52 -13.65
C LYS A 134 1.15 -14.41 -13.40
N SER A 135 1.95 -14.10 -14.41
CA SER A 135 3.39 -13.88 -14.26
C SER A 135 3.71 -12.83 -13.21
N LEU A 136 2.94 -11.74 -13.17
CA LEU A 136 3.04 -10.71 -12.14
C LEU A 136 2.75 -11.29 -10.76
N LEU A 137 1.64 -12.02 -10.59
CA LEU A 137 1.25 -12.62 -9.30
C LEU A 137 2.32 -13.59 -8.78
N ILE A 138 2.85 -14.46 -9.65
CA ILE A 138 3.92 -15.40 -9.30
C ILE A 138 5.16 -14.62 -8.86
N SER A 139 5.57 -13.60 -9.63
CA SER A 139 6.73 -12.76 -9.30
C SER A 139 6.57 -12.05 -7.96
N LEU A 140 5.36 -11.57 -7.64
CA LEU A 140 5.04 -10.98 -6.33
C LEU A 140 5.19 -12.02 -5.21
N LYS A 141 4.69 -13.24 -5.40
CA LYS A 141 4.80 -14.31 -4.40
C LYS A 141 6.24 -14.77 -4.17
N LEU A 142 7.02 -14.92 -5.24
CA LEU A 142 8.44 -15.26 -5.14
C LEU A 142 9.25 -14.13 -4.49
N ALA A 143 8.94 -12.87 -4.81
CA ALA A 143 9.55 -11.72 -4.14
C ALA A 143 9.20 -11.67 -2.65
N GLN A 144 7.97 -12.00 -2.27
CA GLN A 144 7.55 -12.10 -0.88
C GLN A 144 8.32 -13.20 -0.14
N TYR A 145 8.45 -14.37 -0.76
CA TYR A 145 9.24 -15.47 -0.23
C TYR A 145 10.69 -15.05 0.03
N GLU A 146 11.36 -14.47 -0.97
CA GLU A 146 12.75 -14.07 -0.85
C GLU A 146 12.96 -12.96 0.19
N PHE A 147 12.03 -12.00 0.26
CA PHE A 147 12.04 -10.96 1.28
C PHE A 147 11.91 -11.55 2.69
N LEU A 148 10.96 -12.46 2.91
CA LEU A 148 10.76 -13.11 4.21
C LEU A 148 11.94 -13.98 4.61
N LYS A 149 12.48 -14.74 3.67
CA LYS A 149 13.67 -15.56 3.88
C LYS A 149 14.86 -14.72 4.36
N LYS A 150 15.13 -13.60 3.69
CA LYS A 150 16.21 -12.68 4.08
C LYS A 150 15.96 -11.95 5.41
N LYS A 151 14.70 -11.59 5.67
CA LYS A 151 14.34 -10.76 6.83
C LYS A 151 14.24 -11.55 8.11
N LEU A 152 13.80 -12.81 8.05
CA LEU A 152 13.49 -13.63 9.22
C LEU A 152 14.49 -14.77 9.42
N ASP A 153 15.42 -14.94 8.49
CA ASP A 153 16.39 -16.06 8.46
C ASP A 153 15.70 -17.44 8.56
N ILE A 154 14.55 -17.57 7.92
CA ILE A 154 13.77 -18.80 7.83
C ILE A 154 13.60 -19.18 6.37
N LYS A 155 13.26 -20.46 6.10
CA LYS A 155 12.84 -20.93 4.77
C LYS A 155 11.32 -21.08 4.75
N PRO A 156 10.56 -20.06 4.30
CA PRO A 156 9.10 -20.19 4.19
C PRO A 156 8.74 -21.28 3.19
N ILE A 157 7.56 -21.87 3.36
CA ILE A 157 6.98 -22.78 2.34
C ILE A 157 6.09 -21.94 1.44
N VAL A 158 6.28 -22.04 0.13
CA VAL A 158 5.40 -21.41 -0.87
C VAL A 158 4.46 -22.46 -1.43
N LEU A 159 3.19 -22.22 -1.26
CA LEU A 159 2.13 -23.02 -1.90
C LEU A 159 1.63 -22.26 -3.12
N LEU A 160 1.76 -22.88 -4.28
CA LEU A 160 1.34 -22.33 -5.56
C LEU A 160 0.26 -23.26 -6.13
N ASP A 161 -0.96 -22.77 -6.19
CA ASP A 161 -2.11 -23.50 -6.71
C ASP A 161 -2.52 -22.94 -8.07
N ASP A 162 -2.85 -23.79 -9.02
CA ASP A 162 -3.31 -23.49 -10.39
C ASP A 162 -2.47 -22.48 -11.18
N ILE A 163 -1.15 -22.45 -10.93
CA ILE A 163 -0.28 -21.50 -11.61
C ILE A 163 -0.01 -21.85 -13.07
N PHE A 164 -0.11 -23.15 -13.44
CA PHE A 164 0.26 -23.61 -14.76
C PHE A 164 -0.85 -23.48 -15.81
N ASP A 165 -2.09 -23.35 -15.41
CA ASP A 165 -3.30 -23.42 -16.27
C ASP A 165 -3.39 -22.36 -17.39
N LYS A 166 -2.55 -21.32 -17.38
CA LYS A 166 -2.59 -20.24 -18.38
C LYS A 166 -1.21 -19.62 -18.62
N LEU A 167 -0.14 -20.32 -18.26
CA LEU A 167 1.22 -19.94 -18.60
C LEU A 167 1.62 -20.65 -19.88
N ASP A 168 2.33 -19.95 -20.75
CA ASP A 168 2.99 -20.59 -21.91
C ASP A 168 3.99 -21.64 -21.41
N GLN A 169 4.09 -22.76 -22.14
CA GLN A 169 4.94 -23.90 -21.77
C GLN A 169 6.38 -23.48 -21.42
N LYS A 170 6.90 -22.45 -22.08
CA LYS A 170 8.24 -21.88 -21.81
C LYS A 170 8.34 -21.17 -20.43
N ARG A 171 7.25 -20.64 -19.90
CA ARG A 171 7.21 -19.98 -18.57
C ARG A 171 7.03 -20.98 -17.42
N VAL A 172 6.74 -22.24 -17.74
CA VAL A 172 6.57 -23.32 -16.80
C VAL A 172 7.88 -24.03 -16.49
N GLU A 173 8.82 -24.02 -17.43
CA GLU A 173 10.11 -24.73 -17.34
C GLU A 173 11.22 -23.90 -16.65
N LEU A 174 10.93 -22.65 -16.23
CA LEU A 174 11.84 -21.74 -15.51
C LEU A 174 11.66 -21.86 -13.98
#